data_b5563ae2d506be4987d0b98ea06b3c99
#
_entry.id   b5563ae2d506be4987d0b98ea06b3c99
#
_cell.length_a   1.000
_cell.length_b   1.000
_cell.length_c   1.000
_cell.angle_alpha   90.00
_cell.angle_beta   90.00
_cell.angle_gamma   90.00
#
_symmetry.space_group_name_H-M   'P 1'
#
loop_
_entity.id
_entity.type
_entity.pdbx_description
1 polymer ?
#
loop_
_entity_poly.entity_id
_entity_poly.type
_entity_poly.pdbx_seq_one_letter_code
_entity_poly.pdbx_strand_id
1 'polypeptide(L)'
;MIESVIDTNYRRLIDGRSIDISLGGIHNIVIGSDIDDTFQEPVSVEDLSAIMADGTGVKQQEGRKGELRAVIGITKAGRVEPLGSFTNTAWPEIERNIKERIEEAEPYNIPFIYDGEPGLDDFLADVAESQRCTWHGARGLYHSLWQDGLKKKYSQPETDKIKQLIGIELPKGDFEILKEEDKETVKSKYESSKTEIKELIKTFREKGYKNGASYLENLSDLLFTNIEIWLKTGVIAPKTTSLLERLFREIGRRLKKIAWGWSDKAVTNISKMIMIRQYSRDKWEQYWKDKLGIKGYFDIEIMSVNLPSCKHF
;
A
#
# COMPACT_ATOMS: atom_id res chain seq x y z
N MET A 1 13.50 3.81 23.07
CA MET A 1 12.11 4.13 23.48
C MET A 1 11.13 4.18 22.30
N ILE A 2 11.32 5.02 21.29
CA ILE A 2 10.45 5.04 20.08
C ILE A 2 10.41 3.67 19.41
N GLU A 3 11.53 2.99 19.27
CA GLU A 3 11.60 1.65 18.71
C GLU A 3 10.77 0.65 19.51
N SER A 4 10.80 0.75 20.83
CA SER A 4 9.95 -0.05 21.71
C SER A 4 8.46 0.27 21.56
N VAL A 5 8.08 1.52 21.27
CA VAL A 5 6.67 1.90 20.97
C VAL A 5 6.20 1.28 19.65
N ILE A 6 7.11 1.14 18.69
CA ILE A 6 6.81 0.51 17.39
C ILE A 6 6.74 -1.00 17.53
N ASP A 7 7.55 -1.64 18.37
CA ASP A 7 7.67 -3.09 18.46
C ASP A 7 6.72 -3.74 19.44
N THR A 8 6.38 -3.09 20.52
CA THR A 8 5.61 -3.71 21.58
C THR A 8 4.27 -3.06 21.80
N ASN A 9 3.34 -3.86 22.29
CA ASN A 9 2.14 -3.31 22.89
C ASN A 9 2.56 -2.48 24.11
N TYR A 10 1.99 -1.30 24.23
CA TYR A 10 2.23 -0.26 25.20
C TYR A 10 2.32 -0.75 26.67
N ARG A 11 1.45 -1.66 27.07
CA ARG A 11 1.42 -2.22 28.42
C ARG A 11 2.66 -3.06 28.73
N ARG A 12 3.17 -3.81 27.75
CA ARG A 12 4.39 -4.61 27.91
C ARG A 12 5.65 -3.75 28.01
N LEU A 13 5.63 -2.53 27.50
CA LEU A 13 6.73 -1.57 27.61
C LEU A 13 6.87 -1.08 29.05
N ILE A 14 5.77 -0.78 29.71
CA ILE A 14 5.73 -0.31 31.10
C ILE A 14 6.01 -1.48 32.05
N ASP A 15 5.32 -2.60 31.85
CA ASP A 15 5.39 -3.77 32.77
C ASP A 15 6.72 -4.56 32.66
N GLY A 16 7.41 -4.48 31.52
CA GLY A 16 8.59 -5.32 31.24
C GLY A 16 9.95 -4.64 31.38
N ARG A 17 10.05 -3.32 31.54
CA ARG A 17 11.35 -2.60 31.44
C ARG A 17 11.56 -1.53 32.49
N SER A 18 10.94 -1.47 33.61
CA SER A 18 11.20 -0.45 34.65
C SER A 18 11.41 0.99 34.11
N ILE A 19 10.76 1.35 33.00
CA ILE A 19 10.85 2.68 32.41
C ILE A 19 9.69 3.47 32.98
N ASP A 20 9.98 4.40 33.87
CA ASP A 20 8.99 5.32 34.43
C ASP A 20 8.67 6.42 33.42
N ILE A 21 7.81 6.11 32.46
CA ILE A 21 7.31 7.07 31.47
C ILE A 21 5.80 6.98 31.37
N SER A 22 5.15 8.13 31.50
CA SER A 22 3.72 8.24 31.35
C SER A 22 3.28 8.05 29.89
N LEU A 23 2.00 7.71 29.68
CA LEU A 23 1.37 7.67 28.36
C LEU A 23 1.50 8.99 27.60
N GLY A 24 1.30 10.11 28.31
CA GLY A 24 1.52 11.45 27.77
C GLY A 24 2.97 11.69 27.37
N GLY A 25 3.93 11.17 28.11
CA GLY A 25 5.35 11.24 27.79
C GLY A 25 5.68 10.54 26.46
N ILE A 26 5.15 9.35 26.25
CA ILE A 26 5.34 8.63 24.96
C ILE A 26 4.67 9.37 23.81
N HIS A 27 3.45 9.87 24.02
CA HIS A 27 2.75 10.65 23.01
C HIS A 27 3.57 11.90 22.60
N ASN A 28 4.12 12.61 23.57
CA ASN A 28 4.97 13.78 23.32
C ASN A 28 6.26 13.44 22.55
N ILE A 29 6.88 12.30 22.85
CA ILE A 29 8.06 11.80 22.12
C ILE A 29 7.69 11.53 20.65
N VAL A 30 6.55 10.91 20.40
CA VAL A 30 6.09 10.62 19.03
C VAL A 30 5.74 11.91 18.28
N ILE A 31 5.05 12.86 18.90
CA ILE A 31 4.70 14.14 18.27
C ILE A 31 5.96 14.98 18.01
N GLY A 32 6.93 14.97 18.91
CA GLY A 32 8.17 15.72 18.79
C GLY A 32 9.23 15.07 17.90
N SER A 33 8.90 13.95 17.23
CA SER A 33 9.79 13.36 16.24
C SER A 33 9.81 14.19 14.95
N ASP A 34 10.98 14.35 14.38
CA ASP A 34 11.24 14.99 13.09
C ASP A 34 11.35 13.95 11.96
N ILE A 35 10.56 12.88 12.04
CA ILE A 35 10.53 11.81 11.05
C ILE A 35 10.17 12.32 9.65
N ASP A 36 9.54 13.49 9.55
CA ASP A 36 9.18 14.11 8.28
C ASP A 36 10.40 14.40 7.41
N ASP A 37 11.55 14.73 8.01
CA ASP A 37 12.78 15.04 7.28
C ASP A 37 13.25 13.83 6.43
N THR A 38 12.99 12.62 6.88
CA THR A 38 13.31 11.39 6.12
C THR A 38 12.43 11.19 4.88
N PHE A 39 11.34 11.95 4.73
CA PHE A 39 10.43 11.93 3.58
C PHE A 39 10.65 13.12 2.62
N GLN A 40 11.65 13.96 2.84
CA GLN A 40 11.91 15.13 1.99
C GLN A 40 12.84 14.81 0.81
N GLU A 41 13.52 13.67 0.84
CA GLU A 41 14.39 13.27 -0.26
C GLU A 41 13.60 13.03 -1.55
N PRO A 42 14.04 13.61 -2.67
CA PRO A 42 13.43 13.35 -3.97
C PRO A 42 13.48 11.85 -4.34
N VAL A 43 12.47 11.40 -5.05
CA VAL A 43 12.39 10.03 -5.57
C VAL A 43 12.33 10.10 -7.08
N SER A 44 13.31 9.48 -7.75
CA SER A 44 13.26 9.34 -9.20
C SER A 44 12.17 8.36 -9.61
N VAL A 45 11.22 8.83 -10.40
CA VAL A 45 10.16 7.97 -10.93
C VAL A 45 10.72 6.97 -11.92
N GLU A 46 11.82 7.28 -12.60
CA GLU A 46 12.48 6.35 -13.52
C GLU A 46 12.90 5.05 -12.83
N ASP A 47 13.18 5.10 -11.54
CA ASP A 47 13.52 3.93 -10.74
C ASP A 47 12.29 3.11 -10.29
N LEU A 48 11.08 3.66 -10.47
CA LEU A 48 9.85 3.01 -10.04
C LEU A 48 9.31 2.06 -11.14
N SER A 49 8.65 1.01 -10.70
CA SER A 49 7.85 0.11 -11.51
C SER A 49 6.35 0.28 -11.27
N ALA A 50 5.96 0.90 -10.16
CA ALA A 50 4.57 1.21 -9.81
C ALA A 50 4.50 2.22 -8.66
N ILE A 51 3.36 2.91 -8.56
CA ILE A 51 2.96 3.66 -7.37
C ILE A 51 1.67 3.05 -6.83
N MET A 52 1.49 3.02 -5.51
CA MET A 52 0.28 2.54 -4.87
C MET A 52 -0.23 3.54 -3.84
N ALA A 53 -1.54 3.73 -3.78
CA ALA A 53 -2.21 4.47 -2.72
C ALA A 53 -3.43 3.71 -2.20
N ASP A 54 -3.69 3.88 -0.90
CA ASP A 54 -4.84 3.26 -0.22
C ASP A 54 -5.08 3.97 1.12
N GLY A 55 -6.29 3.85 1.65
CA GLY A 55 -6.70 4.41 2.92
C GLY A 55 -7.18 3.36 3.93
N THR A 56 -7.07 3.69 5.22
CA THR A 56 -7.63 2.84 6.28
C THR A 56 -8.16 3.66 7.44
N GLY A 57 -9.32 3.27 7.97
CA GLY A 57 -9.86 3.91 9.16
C GLY A 57 -8.96 3.70 10.38
N VAL A 58 -8.76 4.75 11.18
CA VAL A 58 -8.02 4.72 12.43
C VAL A 58 -8.84 5.28 13.58
N LYS A 59 -8.52 4.85 14.81
CA LYS A 59 -9.13 5.38 16.03
C LYS A 59 -8.31 6.56 16.52
N GLN A 60 -8.98 7.69 16.73
CA GLN A 60 -8.38 8.92 17.23
C GLN A 60 -8.83 9.24 18.65
N GLN A 61 -8.24 10.30 19.23
CA GLN A 61 -8.60 10.79 20.56
C GLN A 61 -10.10 11.09 20.67
N GLU A 62 -10.64 11.01 21.87
CA GLU A 62 -12.07 11.26 22.16
C GLU A 62 -13.04 10.36 21.40
N GLY A 63 -12.58 9.19 20.95
CA GLY A 63 -13.41 8.23 20.22
C GLY A 63 -13.72 8.63 18.77
N ARG A 64 -13.10 9.71 18.25
CA ARG A 64 -13.26 10.12 16.85
C ARG A 64 -12.76 9.01 15.93
N LYS A 65 -13.38 8.94 14.78
CA LYS A 65 -12.92 8.11 13.66
C LYS A 65 -12.11 9.01 12.72
N GLY A 66 -10.91 8.60 12.40
CA GLY A 66 -10.07 9.25 11.41
C GLY A 66 -9.72 8.29 10.27
N GLU A 67 -9.04 8.81 9.29
CA GLU A 67 -8.55 8.07 8.14
C GLU A 67 -7.04 8.28 8.00
N LEU A 68 -6.33 7.19 7.81
CA LEU A 68 -4.91 7.19 7.48
C LEU A 68 -4.76 6.78 6.04
N ARG A 69 -4.11 7.60 5.24
CA ARG A 69 -3.79 7.38 3.83
C ARG A 69 -2.29 7.20 3.66
N ALA A 70 -1.89 6.25 2.84
CA ALA A 70 -0.50 5.97 2.56
C ALA A 70 -0.24 5.85 1.07
N VAL A 71 0.92 6.36 0.64
CA VAL A 71 1.41 6.26 -0.74
C VAL A 71 2.80 5.62 -0.70
N ILE A 72 3.02 4.62 -1.52
CA ILE A 72 4.31 3.94 -1.68
C ILE A 72 4.65 3.79 -3.16
N GLY A 73 5.94 3.86 -3.46
CA GLY A 73 6.51 3.44 -4.74
C GLY A 73 7.02 2.01 -4.66
N ILE A 74 7.05 1.33 -5.79
CA ILE A 74 7.74 0.04 -5.95
C ILE A 74 8.85 0.27 -6.96
N THR A 75 10.08 0.01 -6.57
CA THR A 75 11.22 0.18 -7.49
C THR A 75 11.30 -0.98 -8.50
N LYS A 76 11.98 -0.77 -9.63
CA LYS A 76 12.28 -1.81 -10.62
C LYS A 76 13.04 -2.99 -10.00
N ALA A 77 13.78 -2.75 -8.92
CA ALA A 77 14.45 -3.79 -8.12
C ALA A 77 13.49 -4.51 -7.14
N GLY A 78 12.20 -4.19 -7.14
CA GLY A 78 11.19 -4.80 -6.26
C GLY A 78 11.20 -4.30 -4.81
N ARG A 79 11.94 -3.23 -4.50
CA ARG A 79 11.94 -2.62 -3.17
C ARG A 79 10.78 -1.65 -3.02
N VAL A 80 10.28 -1.50 -1.79
CA VAL A 80 9.24 -0.51 -1.47
C VAL A 80 9.90 0.80 -1.07
N GLU A 81 9.52 1.89 -1.73
CA GLU A 81 9.92 3.25 -1.39
C GLU A 81 8.74 3.98 -0.73
N PRO A 82 8.87 4.39 0.54
CA PRO A 82 7.84 5.17 1.23
C PRO A 82 7.71 6.57 0.62
N LEU A 83 6.57 6.88 0.03
CA LEU A 83 6.31 8.21 -0.55
C LEU A 83 5.59 9.13 0.43
N GLY A 84 4.70 8.64 1.26
CA GLY A 84 4.04 9.46 2.27
C GLY A 84 2.99 8.73 3.09
N SER A 85 2.66 9.33 4.24
CA SER A 85 1.57 8.90 5.10
C SER A 85 0.89 10.11 5.71
N PHE A 86 -0.43 10.17 5.64
CA PHE A 86 -1.23 11.35 5.90
C PHE A 86 -2.48 10.97 6.70
N THR A 87 -2.81 11.77 7.71
CA THR A 87 -3.99 11.54 8.55
C THR A 87 -5.02 12.62 8.27
N ASN A 88 -6.25 12.23 7.93
CA ASN A 88 -7.37 13.14 7.64
C ASN A 88 -7.08 14.18 6.55
N THR A 89 -6.20 13.86 5.62
CA THR A 89 -5.80 14.74 4.50
C THR A 89 -6.51 14.28 3.23
N ALA A 90 -7.07 15.20 2.47
CA ALA A 90 -7.75 14.89 1.21
C ALA A 90 -6.77 14.46 0.11
N TRP A 91 -7.20 13.59 -0.81
CA TRP A 91 -6.36 13.08 -1.90
C TRP A 91 -5.71 14.17 -2.75
N PRO A 92 -6.38 15.29 -3.13
CA PRO A 92 -5.74 16.35 -3.91
C PRO A 92 -4.58 17.05 -3.18
N GLU A 93 -4.65 17.14 -1.85
CA GLU A 93 -3.56 17.69 -1.04
C GLU A 93 -2.41 16.70 -0.93
N ILE A 94 -2.72 15.42 -0.77
CA ILE A 94 -1.71 14.34 -0.78
C ILE A 94 -0.99 14.31 -2.13
N GLU A 95 -1.72 14.41 -3.23
CA GLU A 95 -1.14 14.42 -4.58
C GLU A 95 -0.12 15.55 -4.75
N ARG A 96 -0.45 16.75 -4.30
CA ARG A 96 0.48 17.89 -4.33
C ARG A 96 1.76 17.59 -3.56
N ASN A 97 1.64 17.06 -2.34
CA ASN A 97 2.80 16.69 -1.52
C ASN A 97 3.65 15.58 -2.17
N ILE A 98 3.02 14.63 -2.84
CA ILE A 98 3.75 13.56 -3.53
C ILE A 98 4.47 14.10 -4.75
N LYS A 99 3.82 14.98 -5.55
CA LYS A 99 4.42 15.60 -6.73
C LYS A 99 5.66 16.45 -6.39
N GLU A 100 5.66 17.13 -5.25
CA GLU A 100 6.85 17.88 -4.77
C GLU A 100 8.07 16.99 -4.50
N ARG A 101 7.84 15.69 -4.27
CA ARG A 101 8.89 14.70 -3.98
C ARG A 101 9.31 13.88 -5.18
N ILE A 102 8.45 13.76 -6.17
CA ILE A 102 8.74 13.04 -7.39
C ILE A 102 9.45 14.00 -8.34
N GLU A 103 10.69 13.67 -8.71
CA GLU A 103 11.40 14.45 -9.72
C GLU A 103 10.63 14.42 -11.04
N GLU A 104 10.39 15.60 -11.60
CA GLU A 104 9.74 15.72 -12.91
C GLU A 104 10.61 15.06 -13.98
N ALA A 105 10.04 14.11 -14.65
CA ALA A 105 10.58 13.55 -15.87
C ALA A 105 9.42 13.31 -16.86
N GLU A 106 9.71 12.93 -18.08
CA GLU A 106 8.75 12.66 -19.15
C GLU A 106 7.63 11.70 -18.72
N PRO A 107 6.44 11.69 -19.36
CA PRO A 107 5.31 10.85 -18.97
C PRO A 107 5.71 9.39 -18.82
N TYR A 108 5.48 8.86 -17.63
CA TYR A 108 5.97 7.55 -17.25
C TYR A 108 5.03 6.43 -17.60
N ASN A 109 5.61 5.38 -18.10
CA ASN A 109 4.92 4.13 -18.31
C ASN A 109 4.98 3.27 -17.02
N ILE A 110 4.38 3.75 -15.93
CA ILE A 110 4.21 2.98 -14.69
C ILE A 110 2.75 3.00 -14.26
N PRO A 111 2.21 1.92 -13.67
CA PRO A 111 0.86 1.92 -13.16
C PRO A 111 0.76 2.61 -11.79
N PHE A 112 -0.32 3.37 -11.58
CA PHE A 112 -0.81 3.79 -10.28
C PHE A 112 -1.90 2.84 -9.81
N ILE A 113 -1.66 2.10 -8.74
CA ILE A 113 -2.52 1.01 -8.28
C ILE A 113 -3.30 1.44 -7.04
N TYR A 114 -4.63 1.35 -7.11
CA TYR A 114 -5.54 1.72 -6.02
C TYR A 114 -6.75 0.78 -5.94
N ASP A 115 -7.48 0.82 -4.80
CA ASP A 115 -8.61 -0.08 -4.54
C ASP A 115 -9.92 0.38 -5.18
N GLY A 116 -10.00 1.65 -5.60
CA GLY A 116 -11.17 2.32 -6.15
C GLY A 116 -11.86 3.25 -5.15
N GLU A 117 -11.14 3.71 -4.15
CA GLU A 117 -11.60 4.80 -3.31
C GLU A 117 -11.86 6.05 -4.19
N PRO A 118 -13.03 6.73 -4.03
CA PRO A 118 -13.32 7.95 -4.77
C PRO A 118 -12.24 9.02 -4.57
N GLY A 119 -11.86 9.68 -5.65
CA GLY A 119 -10.80 10.71 -5.66
C GLY A 119 -9.39 10.18 -5.96
N LEU A 120 -9.26 8.89 -6.26
CA LEU A 120 -8.02 8.28 -6.74
C LEU A 120 -8.02 8.00 -8.25
N ASP A 121 -9.14 8.16 -8.93
CA ASP A 121 -9.23 7.84 -10.37
C ASP A 121 -8.27 8.67 -11.22
N ASP A 122 -8.09 9.96 -10.88
CA ASP A 122 -7.19 10.89 -11.56
C ASP A 122 -5.91 11.21 -10.76
N PHE A 123 -5.68 10.51 -9.64
CA PHE A 123 -4.53 10.75 -8.78
C PHE A 123 -3.22 10.42 -9.52
N LEU A 124 -2.31 11.40 -9.60
CA LEU A 124 -1.05 11.30 -10.33
C LEU A 124 -1.22 10.96 -11.83
N ALA A 125 -2.33 11.35 -12.47
CA ALA A 125 -2.61 11.02 -13.87
C ALA A 125 -1.58 11.58 -14.87
N ASP A 126 -0.84 12.61 -14.51
CA ASP A 126 0.30 13.17 -15.24
C ASP A 126 1.61 12.40 -15.04
N VAL A 127 1.67 11.50 -14.06
CA VAL A 127 2.87 10.74 -13.68
C VAL A 127 2.72 9.25 -13.96
N ALA A 128 1.52 8.67 -13.80
CA ALA A 128 1.30 7.23 -13.87
C ALA A 128 -0.06 6.89 -14.48
N GLU A 129 -0.18 5.73 -15.12
CA GLU A 129 -1.44 5.23 -15.69
C GLU A 129 -2.26 4.52 -14.61
N SER A 130 -3.52 4.92 -14.42
CA SER A 130 -4.42 4.35 -13.41
C SER A 130 -4.66 2.86 -13.60
N GLN A 131 -4.57 2.10 -12.51
CA GLN A 131 -4.88 0.67 -12.44
C GLN A 131 -5.70 0.33 -11.20
N ARG A 132 -6.81 -0.34 -11.40
CA ARG A 132 -7.59 -0.88 -10.30
C ARG A 132 -6.93 -2.13 -9.73
N CYS A 133 -6.82 -2.20 -8.42
CA CYS A 133 -6.44 -3.42 -7.73
C CYS A 133 -7.32 -4.60 -8.17
N THR A 134 -6.72 -5.62 -8.77
CA THR A 134 -7.46 -6.75 -9.35
C THR A 134 -8.29 -7.50 -8.31
N TRP A 135 -7.81 -7.57 -7.06
CA TRP A 135 -8.56 -8.21 -5.98
C TRP A 135 -9.80 -7.41 -5.56
N HIS A 136 -9.65 -6.08 -5.38
CA HIS A 136 -10.76 -5.19 -5.03
C HIS A 136 -11.75 -5.05 -6.20
N GLY A 137 -11.26 -4.99 -7.43
CA GLY A 137 -12.10 -4.96 -8.62
C GLY A 137 -13.03 -6.18 -8.72
N ALA A 138 -12.50 -7.38 -8.57
CA ALA A 138 -13.31 -8.59 -8.55
C ALA A 138 -14.31 -8.63 -7.38
N ARG A 139 -13.89 -8.17 -6.20
CA ARG A 139 -14.76 -8.09 -5.01
C ARG A 139 -15.89 -7.07 -5.20
N GLY A 140 -15.60 -5.92 -5.81
CA GLY A 140 -16.60 -4.90 -6.11
C GLY A 140 -17.68 -5.40 -7.07
N LEU A 141 -17.29 -6.19 -8.08
CA LEU A 141 -18.26 -6.85 -8.96
C LEU A 141 -19.22 -7.76 -8.18
N TYR A 142 -18.71 -8.54 -7.23
CA TYR A 142 -19.57 -9.36 -6.36
C TYR A 142 -20.64 -8.52 -5.65
N HIS A 143 -20.27 -7.36 -5.11
CA HIS A 143 -21.20 -6.46 -4.43
C HIS A 143 -22.21 -5.84 -5.40
N SER A 144 -21.79 -5.45 -6.60
CA SER A 144 -22.67 -4.88 -7.62
C SER A 144 -23.71 -5.89 -8.10
N LEU A 145 -23.31 -7.15 -8.32
CA LEU A 145 -24.24 -8.24 -8.66
C LEU A 145 -25.20 -8.57 -7.49
N TRP A 146 -24.74 -8.45 -6.25
CA TRP A 146 -25.61 -8.61 -5.10
C TRP A 146 -26.67 -7.48 -5.03
N GLN A 147 -26.31 -6.24 -5.38
CA GLN A 147 -27.27 -5.13 -5.52
C GLN A 147 -28.31 -5.37 -6.64
N ASP A 148 -27.94 -6.10 -7.69
CA ASP A 148 -28.87 -6.58 -8.73
C ASP A 148 -29.74 -7.76 -8.27
N GLY A 149 -29.63 -8.17 -7.00
CA GLY A 149 -30.44 -9.23 -6.39
C GLY A 149 -29.87 -10.65 -6.57
N LEU A 150 -28.65 -10.81 -7.08
CA LEU A 150 -28.04 -12.12 -7.22
C LEU A 150 -27.61 -12.69 -5.87
N LYS A 151 -28.04 -13.91 -5.58
CA LYS A 151 -27.55 -14.66 -4.42
C LYS A 151 -26.10 -15.11 -4.66
N LYS A 152 -25.34 -15.28 -3.58
CA LYS A 152 -23.94 -15.72 -3.59
C LYS A 152 -23.66 -16.89 -4.55
N LYS A 153 -24.55 -17.88 -4.58
CA LYS A 153 -24.43 -19.05 -5.48
C LYS A 153 -24.28 -18.67 -6.95
N TYR A 154 -24.87 -17.56 -7.38
CA TYR A 154 -24.87 -17.12 -8.78
C TYR A 154 -23.85 -15.99 -9.04
N SER A 155 -23.58 -15.12 -8.05
CA SER A 155 -22.61 -14.05 -8.21
C SER A 155 -21.15 -14.53 -8.06
N GLN A 156 -20.91 -15.57 -7.26
CA GLN A 156 -19.56 -16.10 -7.05
C GLN A 156 -18.91 -16.66 -8.34
N PRO A 157 -19.59 -17.50 -9.16
CA PRO A 157 -19.02 -17.99 -10.42
C PRO A 157 -18.64 -16.86 -11.39
N GLU A 158 -19.47 -15.82 -11.50
CA GLU A 158 -19.19 -14.67 -12.37
C GLU A 158 -17.95 -13.88 -11.85
N THR A 159 -17.87 -13.71 -10.54
CA THR A 159 -16.70 -13.07 -9.91
C THR A 159 -15.42 -13.90 -10.11
N ASP A 160 -15.52 -15.22 -9.98
CA ASP A 160 -14.35 -16.10 -10.16
C ASP A 160 -13.92 -16.16 -11.63
N LYS A 161 -14.87 -16.06 -12.58
CA LYS A 161 -14.56 -15.89 -14.00
C LYS A 161 -13.73 -14.63 -14.24
N ILE A 162 -14.13 -13.47 -13.68
CA ILE A 162 -13.35 -12.24 -13.80
C ILE A 162 -11.95 -12.41 -13.21
N LYS A 163 -11.81 -13.03 -12.03
CA LYS A 163 -10.48 -13.30 -11.45
C LYS A 163 -9.58 -14.11 -12.38
N GLN A 164 -10.14 -15.08 -13.08
CA GLN A 164 -9.38 -15.89 -14.06
C GLN A 164 -8.94 -15.03 -15.26
N LEU A 165 -9.84 -14.20 -15.80
CA LEU A 165 -9.56 -13.35 -16.95
C LEU A 165 -8.47 -12.29 -16.66
N ILE A 166 -8.49 -11.70 -15.46
CA ILE A 166 -7.50 -10.70 -15.06
C ILE A 166 -6.24 -11.33 -14.43
N GLY A 167 -6.25 -12.64 -14.22
CA GLY A 167 -5.16 -13.40 -13.61
C GLY A 167 -3.98 -13.70 -14.53
N ILE A 168 -3.76 -12.91 -15.60
CA ILE A 168 -2.67 -13.13 -16.55
C ILE A 168 -1.33 -13.06 -15.82
N GLU A 169 -0.56 -14.15 -15.90
CA GLU A 169 0.79 -14.22 -15.35
C GLU A 169 1.80 -13.77 -16.38
N LEU A 170 2.72 -12.91 -15.94
CA LEU A 170 3.81 -12.42 -16.77
C LEU A 170 5.00 -13.40 -16.69
N PRO A 171 5.70 -13.65 -17.81
CA PRO A 171 6.93 -14.44 -17.81
C PRO A 171 7.98 -13.82 -16.89
N LYS A 172 8.75 -14.67 -16.24
CA LYS A 172 9.89 -14.23 -15.42
C LYS A 172 11.13 -14.13 -16.30
N GLY A 173 11.94 -13.11 -16.04
CA GLY A 173 13.20 -12.87 -16.76
C GLY A 173 13.27 -11.47 -17.35
N ASP A 174 14.40 -11.21 -18.00
CA ASP A 174 14.63 -9.95 -18.68
C ASP A 174 13.78 -9.90 -19.97
N PHE A 175 13.02 -8.84 -20.14
CA PHE A 175 12.10 -8.66 -21.25
C PHE A 175 12.78 -8.70 -22.61
N GLU A 176 14.02 -8.20 -22.70
CA GLU A 176 14.78 -8.16 -23.96
C GLU A 176 15.20 -9.55 -24.46
N ILE A 177 15.40 -10.49 -23.52
CA ILE A 177 15.81 -11.87 -23.84
C ILE A 177 14.65 -12.87 -23.82
N LEU A 178 13.42 -12.43 -23.46
CA LEU A 178 12.25 -13.29 -23.55
C LEU A 178 11.98 -13.70 -25.01
N LYS A 179 11.54 -14.96 -25.16
CA LYS A 179 11.11 -15.45 -26.48
C LYS A 179 9.89 -14.69 -26.94
N GLU A 180 9.84 -14.38 -28.22
CA GLU A 180 8.70 -13.68 -28.82
C GLU A 180 7.38 -14.46 -28.66
N GLU A 181 7.45 -15.81 -28.61
CA GLU A 181 6.30 -16.67 -28.33
C GLU A 181 5.68 -16.43 -26.95
N ASP A 182 6.53 -16.14 -25.93
CA ASP A 182 6.05 -15.86 -24.57
C ASP A 182 5.33 -14.50 -24.53
N LYS A 183 5.86 -13.49 -25.22
CA LYS A 183 5.24 -12.16 -25.34
C LYS A 183 3.92 -12.23 -26.08
N GLU A 184 3.87 -12.97 -27.21
CA GLU A 184 2.65 -13.15 -27.99
C GLU A 184 1.60 -13.96 -27.23
N THR A 185 2.02 -14.91 -26.39
CA THR A 185 1.10 -15.65 -25.49
C THR A 185 0.43 -14.72 -24.50
N VAL A 186 1.17 -13.79 -23.86
CA VAL A 186 0.60 -12.80 -22.94
C VAL A 186 -0.35 -11.87 -23.69
N LYS A 187 0.04 -11.36 -24.86
CA LYS A 187 -0.77 -10.50 -25.70
C LYS A 187 -2.09 -11.17 -26.13
N SER A 188 -2.02 -12.41 -26.58
CA SER A 188 -3.20 -13.18 -26.98
C SER A 188 -4.15 -13.38 -25.81
N LYS A 189 -3.65 -13.75 -24.62
CA LYS A 189 -4.47 -13.87 -23.41
C LYS A 189 -5.10 -12.53 -23.02
N TYR A 190 -4.36 -11.44 -23.11
CA TYR A 190 -4.87 -10.10 -22.82
C TYR A 190 -6.02 -9.72 -23.75
N GLU A 191 -5.86 -9.90 -25.07
CA GLU A 191 -6.90 -9.58 -26.06
C GLU A 191 -8.14 -10.46 -25.90
N SER A 192 -7.95 -11.77 -25.65
CA SER A 192 -9.03 -12.69 -25.34
C SER A 192 -9.78 -12.27 -24.07
N SER A 193 -9.06 -11.94 -23.00
CA SER A 193 -9.67 -11.51 -21.75
C SER A 193 -10.48 -10.22 -21.89
N LYS A 194 -9.98 -9.24 -22.63
CA LYS A 194 -10.75 -8.00 -22.94
C LYS A 194 -12.03 -8.30 -23.72
N THR A 195 -11.96 -9.21 -24.69
CA THR A 195 -13.12 -9.62 -25.48
C THR A 195 -14.15 -10.33 -24.61
N GLU A 196 -13.72 -11.27 -23.76
CA GLU A 196 -14.61 -12.00 -22.88
C GLU A 196 -15.26 -11.09 -21.82
N ILE A 197 -14.56 -10.08 -21.31
CA ILE A 197 -15.15 -9.09 -20.40
C ILE A 197 -16.24 -8.29 -21.11
N LYS A 198 -16.03 -7.86 -22.37
CA LYS A 198 -17.06 -7.17 -23.15
C LYS A 198 -18.31 -8.02 -23.35
N GLU A 199 -18.14 -9.30 -23.67
CA GLU A 199 -19.26 -10.23 -23.80
C GLU A 199 -19.98 -10.47 -22.47
N LEU A 200 -19.25 -10.48 -21.36
CA LEU A 200 -19.84 -10.61 -20.03
C LEU A 200 -20.67 -9.36 -19.66
N ILE A 201 -20.18 -8.16 -19.96
CA ILE A 201 -20.94 -6.90 -19.79
C ILE A 201 -22.25 -6.96 -20.58
N LYS A 202 -22.20 -7.38 -21.84
CA LYS A 202 -23.39 -7.55 -22.68
C LYS A 202 -24.38 -8.55 -22.07
N THR A 203 -23.87 -9.71 -21.63
CA THR A 203 -24.66 -10.76 -20.96
C THR A 203 -25.34 -10.22 -19.68
N PHE A 204 -24.64 -9.43 -18.89
CA PHE A 204 -25.23 -8.83 -17.68
C PHE A 204 -26.34 -7.83 -18.01
N ARG A 205 -26.18 -7.02 -19.06
CA ARG A 205 -27.22 -6.11 -19.54
C ARG A 205 -28.47 -6.88 -20.01
N GLU A 206 -28.28 -7.95 -20.78
CA GLU A 206 -29.37 -8.81 -21.27
C GLU A 206 -30.13 -9.50 -20.13
N LYS A 207 -29.43 -9.89 -19.07
CA LYS A 207 -30.02 -10.49 -17.86
C LYS A 207 -30.62 -9.45 -16.90
N GLY A 208 -30.47 -8.15 -17.17
CA GLY A 208 -30.98 -7.08 -16.34
C GLY A 208 -30.12 -6.75 -15.11
N TYR A 209 -28.86 -7.22 -15.05
CA TYR A 209 -27.89 -6.94 -13.97
C TYR A 209 -27.21 -5.60 -14.23
N LYS A 210 -27.93 -4.52 -13.99
CA LYS A 210 -27.52 -3.16 -14.35
C LYS A 210 -26.32 -2.67 -13.57
N ASN A 211 -26.29 -2.91 -12.25
CA ASN A 211 -25.18 -2.50 -11.40
C ASN A 211 -23.89 -3.29 -11.74
N GLY A 212 -24.02 -4.62 -11.94
CA GLY A 212 -22.90 -5.46 -12.34
C GLY A 212 -22.32 -5.07 -13.70
N ALA A 213 -23.19 -4.79 -14.70
CA ALA A 213 -22.76 -4.35 -16.02
C ALA A 213 -22.05 -3.00 -15.99
N SER A 214 -22.66 -1.99 -15.35
CA SER A 214 -22.05 -0.65 -15.24
C SER A 214 -20.75 -0.66 -14.46
N TYR A 215 -20.69 -1.44 -13.36
CA TYR A 215 -19.48 -1.60 -12.59
C TYR A 215 -18.33 -2.19 -13.42
N LEU A 216 -18.60 -3.29 -14.14
CA LEU A 216 -17.59 -3.97 -14.95
C LEU A 216 -17.15 -3.14 -16.16
N GLU A 217 -18.05 -2.36 -16.74
CA GLU A 217 -17.74 -1.43 -17.82
C GLU A 217 -16.76 -0.36 -17.38
N ASN A 218 -17.03 0.32 -16.25
CA ASN A 218 -16.16 1.34 -15.68
C ASN A 218 -14.81 0.77 -15.20
N LEU A 219 -14.78 -0.52 -14.88
CA LEU A 219 -13.57 -1.18 -14.38
C LEU A 219 -12.68 -1.72 -15.52
N SER A 220 -13.27 -2.11 -16.65
CA SER A 220 -12.62 -2.94 -17.69
C SER A 220 -11.33 -2.35 -18.23
N ASP A 221 -11.28 -1.03 -18.43
CA ASP A 221 -10.11 -0.35 -18.98
C ASP A 221 -8.96 -0.18 -17.95
N LEU A 222 -9.28 -0.31 -16.67
CA LEU A 222 -8.33 -0.12 -15.56
C LEU A 222 -7.76 -1.45 -15.02
N LEU A 223 -8.18 -2.60 -15.56
CA LEU A 223 -7.78 -3.92 -15.03
C LEU A 223 -6.48 -4.44 -15.61
N PHE A 224 -6.04 -3.93 -16.77
CA PHE A 224 -4.95 -4.49 -17.54
C PHE A 224 -3.77 -3.53 -17.73
N THR A 225 -3.79 -2.37 -17.11
CA THR A 225 -2.74 -1.34 -17.25
C THR A 225 -1.35 -1.93 -17.02
N ASN A 226 -1.17 -2.80 -16.02
CA ASN A 226 0.11 -3.47 -15.78
C ASN A 226 0.54 -4.40 -16.94
N ILE A 227 -0.41 -5.01 -17.66
CA ILE A 227 -0.12 -5.85 -18.82
C ILE A 227 0.25 -4.97 -20.02
N GLU A 228 -0.49 -3.89 -20.23
CA GLU A 228 -0.25 -2.94 -21.34
C GLU A 228 1.13 -2.28 -21.19
N ILE A 229 1.49 -1.87 -19.97
CA ILE A 229 2.81 -1.30 -19.66
C ILE A 229 3.89 -2.37 -19.87
N TRP A 230 3.69 -3.59 -19.37
CA TRP A 230 4.65 -4.66 -19.58
C TRP A 230 4.88 -4.97 -21.06
N LEU A 231 3.83 -5.01 -21.88
CA LEU A 231 3.94 -5.22 -23.34
C LEU A 231 4.70 -4.09 -24.04
N LYS A 232 4.64 -2.87 -23.52
CA LYS A 232 5.35 -1.70 -24.08
C LYS A 232 6.81 -1.60 -23.61
N THR A 233 7.07 -1.90 -22.34
CA THR A 233 8.32 -1.52 -21.66
C THR A 233 9.06 -2.68 -21.00
N GLY A 234 8.42 -3.83 -20.84
CA GLY A 234 8.96 -4.96 -20.08
C GLY A 234 8.90 -4.77 -18.55
N VAL A 235 8.44 -3.64 -18.06
CA VAL A 235 8.36 -3.37 -16.61
C VAL A 235 7.30 -4.25 -15.96
N ILE A 236 7.73 -5.06 -14.99
CA ILE A 236 6.83 -5.92 -14.19
C ILE A 236 6.35 -5.10 -12.99
N ALA A 237 5.04 -4.82 -12.96
CA ALA A 237 4.38 -4.13 -11.87
C ALA A 237 3.44 -5.05 -11.08
N PRO A 238 3.24 -4.78 -9.78
CA PRO A 238 2.18 -5.45 -9.02
C PRO A 238 0.79 -5.16 -9.60
N LYS A 239 -0.15 -6.06 -9.35
CA LYS A 239 -1.55 -5.92 -9.78
C LYS A 239 -2.53 -5.76 -8.62
N THR A 240 -2.02 -5.67 -7.39
CA THR A 240 -2.83 -5.53 -6.17
C THR A 240 -2.19 -4.57 -5.17
N THR A 241 -3.00 -4.01 -4.28
CA THR A 241 -2.58 -3.16 -3.15
C THR A 241 -2.13 -3.96 -1.92
N SER A 242 -1.81 -5.24 -2.06
CA SER A 242 -1.51 -6.14 -0.94
C SER A 242 -0.33 -5.69 -0.05
N LEU A 243 0.60 -4.90 -0.60
CA LEU A 243 1.70 -4.32 0.18
C LEU A 243 1.19 -3.28 1.17
N LEU A 244 0.27 -2.39 0.74
CA LEU A 244 -0.39 -1.41 1.61
C LEU A 244 -1.27 -2.09 2.66
N GLU A 245 -2.00 -3.14 2.30
CA GLU A 245 -2.79 -3.91 3.27
C GLU A 245 -1.91 -4.53 4.38
N ARG A 246 -0.71 -5.02 4.03
CA ARG A 246 0.27 -5.50 5.02
C ARG A 246 0.77 -4.37 5.90
N LEU A 247 1.13 -3.23 5.31
CA LEU A 247 1.54 -2.03 6.05
C LEU A 247 0.44 -1.59 7.03
N PHE A 248 -0.81 -1.46 6.57
CA PHE A 248 -1.92 -1.08 7.43
C PHE A 248 -2.22 -2.08 8.54
N ARG A 249 -1.92 -3.36 8.33
CA ARG A 249 -2.01 -4.38 9.38
C ARG A 249 -0.99 -4.11 10.49
N GLU A 250 0.25 -3.77 10.15
CA GLU A 250 1.27 -3.43 11.14
C GLU A 250 0.93 -2.12 11.88
N ILE A 251 0.57 -1.08 11.14
CA ILE A 251 0.12 0.19 11.71
C ILE A 251 -1.11 -0.04 12.61
N GLY A 252 -2.08 -0.82 12.14
CA GLY A 252 -3.30 -1.11 12.85
C GLY A 252 -3.08 -1.82 14.21
N ARG A 253 -2.04 -2.62 14.34
CA ARG A 253 -1.66 -3.22 15.63
C ARG A 253 -1.31 -2.17 16.68
N ARG A 254 -0.84 -0.99 16.27
CA ARG A 254 -0.45 0.12 17.14
C ARG A 254 -1.58 1.12 17.35
N LEU A 255 -2.35 1.40 16.31
CA LEU A 255 -3.36 2.46 16.33
C LEU A 255 -4.76 1.97 16.69
N LYS A 256 -5.16 0.77 16.26
CA LYS A 256 -6.55 0.27 16.46
C LYS A 256 -6.76 -0.50 17.74
N LYS A 257 -5.70 -1.06 18.35
CA LYS A 257 -5.79 -1.94 19.51
C LYS A 257 -5.50 -1.27 20.85
N ILE A 258 -5.36 0.04 20.87
CA ILE A 258 -5.14 0.80 22.11
C ILE A 258 -6.46 1.32 22.68
N ALA A 259 -6.52 1.49 24.00
CA ALA A 259 -7.72 1.91 24.70
C ALA A 259 -8.12 3.37 24.40
N TRP A 260 -7.15 4.23 24.16
CA TRP A 260 -7.33 5.64 23.77
C TRP A 260 -6.85 5.86 22.34
N GLY A 261 -7.31 6.94 21.73
CA GLY A 261 -6.88 7.33 20.38
C GLY A 261 -5.59 8.17 20.40
N TRP A 262 -4.99 8.30 19.25
CA TRP A 262 -3.84 9.16 18.98
C TRP A 262 -4.30 10.48 18.35
N SER A 263 -3.53 11.56 18.50
CA SER A 263 -3.74 12.79 17.71
C SER A 263 -3.36 12.54 16.25
N ASP A 264 -3.85 13.37 15.33
CA ASP A 264 -3.56 13.27 13.89
C ASP A 264 -2.05 13.23 13.62
N LYS A 265 -1.31 14.18 14.23
CA LYS A 265 0.15 14.24 14.11
C LYS A 265 0.83 12.95 14.63
N ALA A 266 0.36 12.39 15.74
CA ALA A 266 0.94 11.16 16.27
C ALA A 266 0.61 9.95 15.40
N VAL A 267 -0.58 9.86 14.80
CA VAL A 267 -0.94 8.83 13.83
C VAL A 267 -0.01 8.90 12.62
N THR A 268 0.16 10.11 12.06
CA THR A 268 1.05 10.34 10.92
C THR A 268 2.50 9.95 11.25
N ASN A 269 3.04 10.42 12.37
CA ASN A 269 4.42 10.14 12.75
C ASN A 269 4.67 8.65 13.01
N ILE A 270 3.79 7.97 13.75
CA ILE A 270 3.90 6.51 13.97
C ILE A 270 3.84 5.75 12.65
N SER A 271 2.93 6.11 11.75
CA SER A 271 2.82 5.44 10.47
C SER A 271 4.07 5.64 9.61
N LYS A 272 4.62 6.85 9.54
CA LYS A 272 5.89 7.16 8.87
C LYS A 272 7.06 6.37 9.46
N MET A 273 7.20 6.32 10.78
CA MET A 273 8.22 5.51 11.46
C MET A 273 8.13 4.04 11.09
N ILE A 274 6.90 3.47 11.08
CA ILE A 274 6.69 2.07 10.70
C ILE A 274 7.06 1.84 9.23
N MET A 275 6.69 2.76 8.34
CA MET A 275 7.02 2.67 6.91
C MET A 275 8.55 2.68 6.69
N ILE A 276 9.26 3.67 7.24
CA ILE A 276 10.73 3.78 7.11
C ILE A 276 11.41 2.54 7.68
N ARG A 277 11.04 2.14 8.90
CA ARG A 277 11.61 0.96 9.53
C ARG A 277 11.41 -0.32 8.72
N GLN A 278 10.24 -0.48 8.11
CA GLN A 278 9.88 -1.70 7.38
C GLN A 278 10.50 -1.74 5.98
N TYR A 279 10.62 -0.61 5.32
CA TYR A 279 10.94 -0.55 3.90
C TYR A 279 12.24 0.17 3.57
N SER A 280 12.76 1.01 4.46
CA SER A 280 13.97 1.81 4.24
C SER A 280 14.89 1.73 5.46
N ARG A 281 15.45 0.54 5.67
CA ARG A 281 16.27 0.24 6.86
C ARG A 281 17.45 1.21 7.01
N ASP A 282 18.10 1.55 5.90
CA ASP A 282 19.23 2.47 5.91
C ASP A 282 18.82 3.86 6.40
N LYS A 283 17.67 4.39 5.92
CA LYS A 283 17.09 5.65 6.41
C LYS A 283 16.70 5.56 7.87
N TRP A 284 16.17 4.43 8.34
CA TRP A 284 15.84 4.20 9.74
C TRP A 284 17.09 4.22 10.63
N GLU A 285 18.15 3.55 10.22
CA GLU A 285 19.44 3.53 10.93
C GLU A 285 20.08 4.93 10.94
N GLN A 286 20.04 5.65 9.83
CA GLN A 286 20.54 7.02 9.74
C GLN A 286 19.77 7.96 10.67
N TYR A 287 18.43 7.91 10.66
CA TYR A 287 17.58 8.66 11.58
C TYR A 287 18.02 8.51 13.04
N TRP A 288 18.32 7.28 13.47
CA TRP A 288 18.79 7.03 14.83
C TRP A 288 20.20 7.49 15.08
N LYS A 289 21.11 7.36 14.12
CA LYS A 289 22.48 7.88 14.23
C LYS A 289 22.45 9.38 14.46
N ASP A 290 21.66 10.09 13.69
CA ASP A 290 21.53 11.55 13.81
C ASP A 290 20.92 11.94 15.16
N LYS A 291 19.86 11.27 15.59
CA LYS A 291 19.21 11.49 16.89
C LYS A 291 20.10 11.24 18.09
N LEU A 292 20.98 10.26 18.00
CA LEU A 292 21.88 9.88 19.08
C LEU A 292 23.23 10.59 18.96
N GLY A 293 23.45 11.42 17.95
CA GLY A 293 24.72 12.10 17.69
C GLY A 293 25.87 11.15 17.37
N ILE A 294 25.55 9.97 16.79
CA ILE A 294 26.53 8.93 16.53
C ILE A 294 27.23 9.20 15.20
N LYS A 295 28.53 9.42 15.26
CA LYS A 295 29.40 9.59 14.09
C LYS A 295 30.19 8.29 13.88
N GLY A 296 29.83 7.50 12.87
CA GLY A 296 30.52 6.28 12.51
C GLY A 296 29.65 5.02 12.50
N TYR A 297 30.27 3.88 12.26
CA TYR A 297 29.63 2.56 12.32
C TYR A 297 29.87 1.94 13.68
N PHE A 298 28.85 1.32 14.26
CA PHE A 298 29.00 0.39 15.36
C PHE A 298 28.04 -0.78 15.16
N ASP A 299 28.54 -1.95 15.47
CA ASP A 299 27.70 -3.15 15.54
C ASP A 299 27.23 -3.32 16.99
N ILE A 300 25.91 -3.45 17.16
CA ILE A 300 25.35 -3.82 18.46
C ILE A 300 25.16 -5.32 18.48
N GLU A 301 26.06 -6.04 19.12
CA GLU A 301 25.86 -7.43 19.49
C GLU A 301 24.95 -7.50 20.73
N ILE A 302 23.71 -7.94 20.56
CA ILE A 302 22.84 -8.22 21.70
C ILE A 302 23.20 -9.61 22.22
N MET A 303 24.06 -9.66 23.24
CA MET A 303 24.26 -10.88 24.00
C MET A 303 23.07 -11.07 24.96
N SER A 304 22.30 -12.14 24.76
CA SER A 304 21.32 -12.56 25.76
C SER A 304 22.06 -13.12 26.98
N VAL A 305 22.11 -12.37 28.05
CA VAL A 305 22.56 -12.91 29.34
C VAL A 305 21.39 -13.72 29.91
N ASN A 306 21.53 -15.05 29.93
CA ASN A 306 20.64 -15.91 30.70
C ASN A 306 20.86 -15.59 32.20
N LEU A 307 19.97 -14.79 32.76
CA LEU A 307 19.92 -14.63 34.22
C LEU A 307 19.50 -15.97 34.82
N PRO A 308 20.27 -16.51 35.79
CA PRO A 308 19.88 -17.73 36.46
C PRO A 308 18.52 -17.50 37.11
N SER A 309 17.60 -18.44 36.89
CA SER A 309 16.27 -18.43 37.52
C SER A 309 16.44 -18.32 39.04
N CYS A 310 16.00 -17.21 39.62
CA CYS A 310 15.85 -17.13 41.07
C CYS A 310 14.86 -18.22 41.49
N LYS A 311 15.38 -19.28 42.08
CA LYS A 311 14.53 -20.25 42.82
C LYS A 311 13.96 -19.48 43.99
N HIS A 312 12.66 -19.38 44.02
CA HIS A 312 11.93 -18.88 45.19
C HIS A 312 12.26 -19.76 46.41
N PHE A 313 12.73 -19.13 47.47
CA PHE A 313 12.65 -19.64 48.81
C PHE A 313 11.28 -19.29 49.39
#